data_52c5ce420b50d2628cabbd01a3d37802
#
_entry.id   52c5ce420b50d2628cabbd01a3d37802
#
_cell.length_a   1.000
_cell.length_b   1.000
_cell.length_c   1.000
_cell.angle_alpha   90.00
_cell.angle_beta   90.00
_cell.angle_gamma   90.00
#
_symmetry.space_group_name_H-M   'P 1'
#
loop_
_entity.id
_entity.type
_entity.pdbx_description
1 polymer ?
#
loop_
_entity_poly.entity_id
_entity_poly.type
_entity_poly.pdbx_seq_one_letter_code
_entity_poly.pdbx_strand_id
1 'polypeptide(L)'
;MSAKQLKFDENARKSLLEGVSTLAKAVKATLGPKGRNVVLDKKFGSPTVTKDGVTVAKEIDLEDPYENMGAQMVREVSSKTSDAAGDGTTTATVLAEAIYRGGLKHVTAGASPIAIQXGIQKAVEASVSALDKAAKKVKSKDEIKQVATVSANWDDEIGDIIADAMDKVGKDGTITVEEAKSIETTLDVVEGMQFDKGYLSPYFATDTDSMECRLEDAYILIFEKKISSLKDMVPLLEKVAKTGKPMLIIAEDVEGEALATLVVNRIRGNLNIAAVKAPGFGDRRKAMLEDIAILTGGRCITEDLGIKLESVELSDLGRAKNLVVDKENTTIVEGSGKSSEIQARVNXIRRQIEETTSDYDREKLQERLAKLAGGVAVINVGAATETEMKEKKARVEDALHATRAAVEEGIVPGGGVALLRTRPAVDKLELEGDQQIGVEIIKSALESPLRALAANAGLEGAVIVQGVIDSKGNSGFNVATEKYQDLVKAGVVDPKKVTRTALQNAGSIAGLLLTTECLITEIPEKEPPAPAGGGHDHGMM
;
A
#
# COMPACT_ATOMS: atom_id res chain seq x y z
N MET A 1 2.37 14.10 -33.26
CA MET A 1 2.68 12.85 -32.58
C MET A 1 3.94 12.24 -33.16
N SER A 2 4.87 11.83 -32.32
CA SER A 2 6.08 11.12 -32.77
C SER A 2 5.71 9.70 -33.18
N ALA A 3 6.49 9.13 -34.09
CA ALA A 3 6.30 7.75 -34.53
C ALA A 3 6.54 6.78 -33.37
N LYS A 4 5.87 5.64 -33.42
CA LYS A 4 6.03 4.56 -32.43
C LYS A 4 6.75 3.39 -33.08
N GLN A 5 7.39 2.56 -32.25
CA GLN A 5 7.95 1.29 -32.70
C GLN A 5 7.10 0.15 -32.14
N LEU A 6 7.01 -0.91 -32.90
CA LEU A 6 6.15 -2.05 -32.56
C LEU A 6 6.94 -3.36 -32.59
N LYS A 7 6.52 -4.28 -31.73
CA LYS A 7 7.06 -5.65 -31.71
C LYS A 7 5.89 -6.62 -31.63
N PHE A 8 5.99 -7.73 -32.31
CA PHE A 8 4.87 -8.68 -32.49
C PHE A 8 5.25 -10.10 -32.05
N ASP A 9 4.23 -10.88 -31.77
CA ASP A 9 4.30 -12.34 -31.66
C ASP A 9 5.39 -12.81 -30.67
N GLU A 10 6.19 -13.73 -31.07
CA GLU A 10 7.23 -14.38 -30.28
C GLU A 10 8.29 -13.37 -29.80
N ASN A 11 8.64 -12.40 -30.66
CA ASN A 11 9.62 -11.37 -30.27
C ASN A 11 9.07 -10.49 -29.16
N ALA A 12 7.77 -10.16 -29.19
CA ALA A 12 7.12 -9.40 -28.11
C ALA A 12 7.12 -10.21 -26.82
N ARG A 13 6.74 -11.49 -26.89
CA ARG A 13 6.68 -12.37 -25.72
C ARG A 13 8.06 -12.56 -25.08
N LYS A 14 9.09 -12.72 -25.91
CA LYS A 14 10.47 -12.87 -25.44
C LYS A 14 10.95 -11.63 -24.69
N SER A 15 10.66 -10.44 -25.21
CA SER A 15 11.03 -9.18 -24.56
C SER A 15 10.32 -9.03 -23.22
N LEU A 16 9.02 -9.33 -23.17
CA LEU A 16 8.25 -9.28 -21.92
C LEU A 16 8.84 -10.21 -20.87
N LEU A 17 9.17 -11.46 -21.27
CA LEU A 17 9.75 -12.42 -20.33
C LEU A 17 11.10 -11.96 -19.80
N GLU A 18 11.93 -11.39 -20.66
CA GLU A 18 13.23 -10.88 -20.24
C GLU A 18 13.06 -9.79 -19.18
N GLY A 19 12.12 -8.87 -19.39
CA GLY A 19 11.84 -7.80 -18.42
C GLY A 19 11.28 -8.33 -17.11
N VAL A 20 10.29 -9.22 -17.17
CA VAL A 20 9.70 -9.85 -15.99
C VAL A 20 10.77 -10.59 -15.19
N SER A 21 11.61 -11.38 -15.87
CA SER A 21 12.65 -12.19 -15.20
C SER A 21 13.75 -11.35 -14.60
N THR A 22 14.14 -10.25 -15.25
CA THR A 22 15.15 -9.35 -14.72
C THR A 22 14.69 -8.70 -13.41
N LEU A 23 13.46 -8.19 -13.39
CA LEU A 23 12.90 -7.61 -12.18
C LEU A 23 12.75 -8.68 -11.08
N ALA A 24 12.19 -9.85 -11.46
CA ALA A 24 11.97 -10.93 -10.49
C ALA A 24 13.28 -11.42 -9.88
N LYS A 25 14.35 -11.52 -10.64
CA LYS A 25 15.66 -11.96 -10.14
C LYS A 25 16.18 -11.02 -9.05
N ALA A 26 16.06 -9.72 -9.27
CA ALA A 26 16.49 -8.73 -8.28
C ALA A 26 15.64 -8.79 -7.01
N VAL A 27 14.32 -8.86 -7.16
CA VAL A 27 13.38 -8.87 -6.03
C VAL A 27 13.48 -10.19 -5.24
N LYS A 28 13.58 -11.33 -5.92
CA LYS A 28 13.67 -12.66 -5.28
C LYS A 28 14.87 -12.77 -4.34
N ALA A 29 15.96 -12.08 -4.63
CA ALA A 29 17.17 -12.11 -3.81
C ALA A 29 16.89 -11.66 -2.37
N THR A 30 15.86 -10.85 -2.15
CA THR A 30 15.53 -10.30 -0.84
C THR A 30 14.60 -11.21 -0.02
N LEU A 31 14.03 -12.26 -0.61
CA LEU A 31 12.97 -13.07 0.01
C LEU A 31 13.45 -13.92 1.18
N GLY A 32 12.72 -13.81 2.28
CA GLY A 32 12.84 -14.71 3.42
C GLY A 32 14.00 -14.40 4.35
N PRO A 33 14.16 -15.22 5.40
CA PRO A 33 15.19 -14.96 6.42
C PRO A 33 16.63 -15.11 5.92
N LYS A 34 16.83 -15.82 4.81
CA LYS A 34 18.15 -15.96 4.15
C LYS A 34 18.26 -15.04 2.94
N GLY A 35 17.31 -14.12 2.79
CA GLY A 35 17.37 -13.11 1.75
C GLY A 35 18.58 -12.20 1.90
N ARG A 36 19.00 -11.61 0.79
CA ARG A 36 20.23 -10.80 0.72
C ARG A 36 19.94 -9.36 0.35
N ASN A 37 20.90 -8.52 0.60
CA ASN A 37 20.82 -7.09 0.31
C ASN A 37 20.95 -6.82 -1.18
N VAL A 38 20.27 -5.76 -1.61
CA VAL A 38 20.45 -5.15 -2.93
C VAL A 38 21.01 -3.76 -2.70
N VAL A 39 22.01 -3.36 -3.49
CA VAL A 39 22.61 -2.04 -3.40
C VAL A 39 22.03 -1.17 -4.52
N LEU A 40 21.48 -0.02 -4.13
CA LEU A 40 20.87 0.93 -5.05
C LEU A 40 21.75 2.17 -5.17
N ASP A 41 22.16 2.49 -6.39
CA ASP A 41 22.97 3.68 -6.65
C ASP A 41 22.12 4.95 -6.49
N LYS A 42 22.73 6.02 -6.07
CA LYS A 42 22.10 7.33 -5.95
C LYS A 42 22.95 8.36 -6.70
N LYS A 43 22.28 9.30 -7.38
CA LYS A 43 22.99 10.39 -8.08
C LYS A 43 23.78 11.26 -7.11
N PHE A 44 23.25 11.47 -5.91
CA PHE A 44 23.88 12.29 -4.86
C PHE A 44 23.87 11.49 -3.56
N GLY A 45 25.04 11.37 -2.96
CA GLY A 45 25.22 10.67 -1.69
C GLY A 45 25.64 9.21 -1.86
N SER A 46 25.64 8.49 -0.76
CA SER A 46 26.07 7.09 -0.71
C SER A 46 24.99 6.16 -1.26
N PRO A 47 25.37 5.03 -1.87
CA PRO A 47 24.39 4.03 -2.27
C PRO A 47 23.54 3.54 -1.09
N THR A 48 22.31 3.19 -1.39
CA THR A 48 21.37 2.63 -0.41
C THR A 48 21.47 1.10 -0.44
N VAL A 49 21.55 0.48 0.72
CA VAL A 49 21.53 -0.98 0.87
C VAL A 49 20.19 -1.37 1.46
N THR A 50 19.48 -2.28 0.81
CA THR A 50 18.12 -2.67 1.27
C THR A 50 17.87 -4.16 1.06
N LYS A 51 17.01 -4.73 1.93
CA LYS A 51 16.41 -6.07 1.75
C LYS A 51 14.93 -5.97 1.43
N ASP A 52 14.40 -4.76 1.29
CA ASP A 52 12.98 -4.56 1.03
C ASP A 52 12.66 -4.73 -0.45
N GLY A 53 11.88 -5.76 -0.78
CA GLY A 53 11.50 -6.06 -2.16
C GLY A 53 10.74 -4.94 -2.86
N VAL A 54 9.90 -4.21 -2.13
CA VAL A 54 9.15 -3.07 -2.69
C VAL A 54 10.13 -1.98 -3.16
N THR A 55 11.08 -1.64 -2.31
CA THR A 55 12.09 -0.63 -2.61
C THR A 55 12.92 -1.02 -3.83
N VAL A 56 13.31 -2.30 -3.90
CA VAL A 56 14.08 -2.81 -5.04
C VAL A 56 13.26 -2.72 -6.33
N ALA A 57 12.00 -3.18 -6.30
CA ALA A 57 11.13 -3.18 -7.47
C ALA A 57 10.94 -1.77 -8.04
N LYS A 58 10.77 -0.78 -7.16
CA LYS A 58 10.55 0.62 -7.57
C LYS A 58 11.74 1.23 -8.30
N GLU A 59 12.95 0.72 -8.05
CA GLU A 59 14.17 1.25 -8.67
C GLU A 59 14.49 0.67 -10.04
N ILE A 60 13.77 -0.37 -10.46
CA ILE A 60 14.10 -1.07 -11.71
C ILE A 60 13.42 -0.39 -12.90
N ASP A 61 14.24 0.10 -13.82
CA ASP A 61 13.84 0.75 -15.04
C ASP A 61 14.85 0.31 -16.11
N LEU A 62 14.40 -0.47 -17.07
CA LEU A 62 15.31 -1.12 -18.02
C LEU A 62 15.51 -0.26 -19.27
N GLU A 63 16.70 -0.34 -19.84
CA GLU A 63 17.08 0.43 -21.02
C GLU A 63 16.24 0.08 -22.24
N ASP A 64 16.03 -1.22 -22.49
CA ASP A 64 15.21 -1.65 -23.62
C ASP A 64 13.73 -1.38 -23.31
N PRO A 65 13.03 -0.54 -24.10
CA PRO A 65 11.65 -0.16 -23.76
C PRO A 65 10.68 -1.34 -23.80
N TYR A 66 10.91 -2.35 -24.63
CA TYR A 66 10.05 -3.54 -24.69
C TYR A 66 10.21 -4.40 -23.44
N GLU A 67 11.46 -4.65 -23.03
CA GLU A 67 11.74 -5.39 -21.80
C GLU A 67 11.20 -4.63 -20.59
N ASN A 68 11.35 -3.32 -20.61
CA ASN A 68 10.86 -2.49 -19.51
C ASN A 68 9.34 -2.57 -19.33
N MET A 69 8.58 -2.77 -20.42
CA MET A 69 7.13 -2.97 -20.31
C MET A 69 6.80 -4.18 -19.44
N GLY A 70 7.52 -5.30 -19.65
CA GLY A 70 7.35 -6.48 -18.81
C GLY A 70 7.70 -6.23 -17.36
N ALA A 71 8.82 -5.56 -17.12
CA ALA A 71 9.25 -5.21 -15.76
C ALA A 71 8.22 -4.32 -15.08
N GLN A 72 7.71 -3.29 -15.77
CA GLN A 72 6.75 -2.35 -15.19
C GLN A 72 5.40 -3.00 -14.88
N MET A 73 4.95 -3.94 -15.71
CA MET A 73 3.70 -4.67 -15.46
C MET A 73 3.77 -5.45 -14.15
N VAL A 74 4.88 -6.15 -13.92
CA VAL A 74 5.07 -6.92 -12.68
C VAL A 74 5.27 -5.98 -11.49
N ARG A 75 6.01 -4.88 -11.69
CA ARG A 75 6.19 -3.88 -10.64
C ARG A 75 4.84 -3.31 -10.16
N GLU A 76 3.95 -3.01 -11.11
CA GLU A 76 2.62 -2.49 -10.78
C GLU A 76 1.82 -3.48 -9.92
N VAL A 77 1.86 -4.76 -10.29
CA VAL A 77 1.14 -5.80 -9.55
C VAL A 77 1.70 -5.97 -8.15
N SER A 78 3.02 -5.93 -8.04
CA SER A 78 3.70 -6.02 -6.73
C SER A 78 3.30 -4.86 -5.83
N SER A 79 3.24 -3.65 -6.38
CA SER A 79 2.81 -2.46 -5.64
C SER A 79 1.34 -2.56 -5.23
N LYS A 80 0.47 -3.02 -6.12
CA LYS A 80 -0.97 -3.22 -5.81
C LYS A 80 -1.16 -4.24 -4.68
N THR A 81 -0.36 -5.30 -4.67
CA THR A 81 -0.43 -6.31 -3.61
C THR A 81 -0.06 -5.69 -2.26
N SER A 82 1.00 -4.91 -2.24
CA SER A 82 1.43 -4.20 -1.02
C SER A 82 0.36 -3.21 -0.56
N ASP A 83 -0.22 -2.46 -1.50
CA ASP A 83 -1.28 -1.48 -1.19
C ASP A 83 -2.53 -2.16 -0.59
N ALA A 84 -2.94 -3.29 -1.14
CA ALA A 84 -4.16 -3.98 -0.72
C ALA A 84 -3.99 -4.76 0.59
N ALA A 85 -2.82 -5.38 0.78
CA ALA A 85 -2.59 -6.32 1.88
C ALA A 85 -1.52 -5.86 2.88
N GLY A 86 -0.81 -4.79 2.59
CA GLY A 86 0.27 -4.27 3.44
C GLY A 86 1.60 -4.99 3.28
N ASP A 87 1.65 -6.02 2.44
CA ASP A 87 2.83 -6.86 2.24
C ASP A 87 2.61 -7.69 0.97
N GLY A 88 3.51 -8.62 0.69
CA GLY A 88 3.35 -9.61 -0.38
C GLY A 88 3.97 -9.25 -1.72
N THR A 89 4.70 -8.15 -1.80
CA THR A 89 5.36 -7.69 -3.03
C THR A 89 6.23 -8.78 -3.64
N THR A 90 7.12 -9.35 -2.82
CA THR A 90 8.09 -10.34 -3.31
C THR A 90 7.39 -11.63 -3.72
N THR A 91 6.43 -12.09 -2.93
CA THR A 91 5.66 -13.31 -3.25
C THR A 91 4.87 -13.12 -4.55
N ALA A 92 4.22 -11.97 -4.73
CA ALA A 92 3.48 -11.68 -5.96
C ALA A 92 4.41 -11.69 -7.18
N THR A 93 5.60 -11.11 -7.05
CA THR A 93 6.60 -11.08 -8.12
C THR A 93 7.06 -12.50 -8.49
N VAL A 94 7.37 -13.31 -7.49
CA VAL A 94 7.81 -14.69 -7.68
C VAL A 94 6.73 -15.51 -8.39
N LEU A 95 5.50 -15.38 -7.94
CA LEU A 95 4.35 -16.10 -8.53
C LEU A 95 4.09 -15.64 -9.97
N ALA A 96 4.12 -14.32 -10.21
CA ALA A 96 3.87 -13.78 -11.56
C ALA A 96 4.90 -14.30 -12.56
N GLU A 97 6.17 -14.29 -12.19
CA GLU A 97 7.23 -14.84 -13.06
C GLU A 97 7.01 -16.33 -13.34
N ALA A 98 6.72 -17.11 -12.31
CA ALA A 98 6.53 -18.56 -12.45
C ALA A 98 5.35 -18.86 -13.36
N ILE A 99 4.24 -18.16 -13.20
CA ILE A 99 3.04 -18.37 -14.00
C ILE A 99 3.31 -17.97 -15.46
N TYR A 100 3.89 -16.80 -15.67
CA TYR A 100 4.16 -16.33 -17.04
C TYR A 100 5.15 -17.23 -17.76
N ARG A 101 6.27 -17.59 -17.11
CA ARG A 101 7.29 -18.47 -17.69
C ARG A 101 6.69 -19.84 -18.02
N GLY A 102 5.90 -20.40 -17.11
CA GLY A 102 5.25 -21.69 -17.31
C GLY A 102 4.26 -21.68 -18.46
N GLY A 103 3.45 -20.60 -18.55
CA GLY A 103 2.45 -20.46 -19.60
C GLY A 103 3.06 -20.20 -20.97
N LEU A 104 4.13 -19.45 -21.01
CA LEU A 104 4.75 -19.04 -22.27
C LEU A 104 5.26 -20.23 -23.08
N LYS A 105 5.76 -21.27 -22.44
CA LYS A 105 6.18 -22.51 -23.10
C LYS A 105 5.05 -23.11 -23.92
N HIS A 106 3.85 -23.10 -23.38
CA HIS A 106 2.67 -23.68 -24.03
C HIS A 106 2.14 -22.78 -25.15
N VAL A 107 2.15 -21.47 -24.95
CA VAL A 107 1.74 -20.52 -25.98
C VAL A 107 2.68 -20.65 -27.20
N THR A 108 3.98 -20.73 -26.95
CA THR A 108 5.00 -20.92 -28.01
C THR A 108 4.76 -22.22 -28.77
N ALA A 109 4.29 -23.27 -28.08
CA ALA A 109 3.98 -24.56 -28.68
C ALA A 109 2.62 -24.60 -29.39
N GLY A 110 1.87 -23.50 -29.40
CA GLY A 110 0.62 -23.38 -30.15
C GLY A 110 -0.66 -23.47 -29.33
N ALA A 111 -0.58 -23.59 -28.02
CA ALA A 111 -1.76 -23.64 -27.17
C ALA A 111 -2.48 -22.27 -27.14
N SER A 112 -3.78 -22.28 -26.91
CA SER A 112 -4.60 -21.07 -26.87
C SER A 112 -4.30 -20.24 -25.62
N PRO A 113 -3.73 -19.04 -25.76
CA PRO A 113 -3.46 -18.20 -24.59
C PRO A 113 -4.74 -17.81 -23.82
N ILE A 114 -5.84 -17.61 -24.54
CA ILE A 114 -7.11 -17.26 -23.91
C ILE A 114 -7.67 -18.42 -23.08
N ALA A 115 -7.57 -19.65 -23.59
CA ALA A 115 -7.99 -20.83 -22.84
C ALA A 115 -7.09 -21.05 -21.62
N ILE A 116 -5.79 -20.86 -21.78
CA ILE A 116 -4.84 -20.94 -20.65
C ILE A 116 -5.21 -19.94 -19.58
N GLN A 117 -5.50 -18.73 -19.96
CA GLN A 117 -5.94 -17.68 -19.02
C GLN A 117 -7.17 -18.11 -18.21
N UNK A 118 -7.97 -18.68 -18.74
CA UNK A 118 -9.07 -19.14 -18.16
C UNK A 118 -8.85 -20.17 -17.23
N GLY A 119 -8.08 -21.08 -17.55
CA GLY A 119 -7.66 -22.12 -16.63
C GLY A 119 -6.89 -21.62 -15.44
N ILE A 120 -6.01 -20.65 -15.67
CA ILE A 120 -5.28 -19.97 -14.60
C ILE A 120 -6.27 -19.35 -13.60
N GLN A 121 -7.27 -18.65 -14.11
CA GLN A 121 -8.27 -17.98 -13.29
C GLN A 121 -9.03 -18.98 -12.40
N LYS A 122 -9.48 -20.09 -12.99
CA LYS A 122 -10.20 -21.13 -12.25
C LYS A 122 -9.32 -21.81 -11.20
N ALA A 123 -8.06 -22.05 -11.54
CA ALA A 123 -7.10 -22.65 -10.60
C ALA A 123 -6.79 -21.72 -9.43
N VAL A 124 -6.64 -20.44 -9.70
CA VAL A 124 -6.43 -19.43 -8.63
C VAL A 124 -7.66 -19.40 -7.72
N GLU A 125 -8.86 -19.41 -8.28
CA GLU A 125 -10.10 -19.44 -7.48
C GLU A 125 -10.16 -20.66 -6.56
N ALA A 126 -9.79 -21.84 -7.08
CA ALA A 126 -9.76 -23.07 -6.29
C ALA A 126 -8.73 -23.00 -5.16
N SER A 127 -7.54 -22.45 -5.46
CA SER A 127 -6.50 -22.27 -4.46
C SER A 127 -6.93 -21.30 -3.35
N VAL A 128 -7.54 -20.17 -3.73
CA VAL A 128 -8.03 -19.17 -2.77
C VAL A 128 -9.12 -19.78 -1.88
N SER A 129 -10.05 -20.55 -2.46
CA SER A 129 -11.08 -21.24 -1.67
C SER A 129 -10.45 -22.19 -0.64
N ALA A 130 -9.40 -22.91 -1.02
CA ALA A 130 -8.68 -23.79 -0.10
C ALA A 130 -7.96 -23.01 0.99
N LEU A 131 -7.39 -21.84 0.67
CA LEU A 131 -6.77 -20.96 1.67
C LEU A 131 -7.83 -20.47 2.68
N ASP A 132 -9.01 -20.12 2.20
CA ASP A 132 -10.10 -19.68 3.08
C ASP A 132 -10.45 -20.75 4.12
N LYS A 133 -10.51 -22.00 3.68
CA LYS A 133 -10.81 -23.13 4.57
C LYS A 133 -9.69 -23.44 5.56
N ALA A 134 -8.45 -23.22 5.14
CA ALA A 134 -7.27 -23.53 5.96
C ALA A 134 -6.95 -22.42 6.98
N ALA A 135 -7.42 -21.22 6.77
CA ALA A 135 -7.06 -20.07 7.60
C ALA A 135 -7.58 -20.22 9.02
N LYS A 136 -6.72 -19.91 10.00
CA LYS A 136 -7.10 -19.87 11.42
C LYS A 136 -7.49 -18.44 11.77
N LYS A 137 -8.69 -18.24 12.29
CA LYS A 137 -9.20 -16.92 12.68
C LYS A 137 -8.43 -16.35 13.87
N VAL A 138 -8.29 -15.03 13.88
CA VAL A 138 -7.62 -14.28 14.95
C VAL A 138 -8.69 -13.36 15.56
N LYS A 139 -9.17 -13.67 16.77
CA LYS A 139 -10.31 -12.98 17.36
C LYS A 139 -10.01 -12.31 18.71
N SER A 140 -9.39 -13.04 19.64
CA SER A 140 -9.19 -12.54 21.00
C SER A 140 -7.99 -11.58 21.07
N LYS A 141 -7.98 -10.78 22.13
CA LYS A 141 -6.86 -9.86 22.38
C LYS A 141 -5.53 -10.62 22.48
N ASP A 142 -5.53 -11.79 23.14
CA ASP A 142 -4.31 -12.62 23.25
C ASP A 142 -3.84 -13.12 21.89
N GLU A 143 -4.76 -13.54 21.03
CA GLU A 143 -4.42 -13.99 19.67
C GLU A 143 -3.85 -12.84 18.84
N ILE A 144 -4.44 -11.65 18.97
CA ILE A 144 -3.93 -10.43 18.28
C ILE A 144 -2.51 -10.12 18.78
N LYS A 145 -2.30 -10.19 20.11
CA LYS A 145 -0.98 -9.96 20.69
C LYS A 145 0.06 -10.95 20.15
N GLN A 146 -0.31 -12.23 20.04
CA GLN A 146 0.60 -13.26 19.52
C GLN A 146 1.01 -12.96 18.08
N VAL A 147 0.05 -12.62 17.23
CA VAL A 147 0.34 -12.28 15.82
C VAL A 147 1.22 -11.03 15.73
N ALA A 148 0.88 -10.00 16.50
CA ALA A 148 1.64 -8.74 16.49
C ALA A 148 3.08 -8.95 16.98
N THR A 149 3.26 -9.76 18.03
CA THR A 149 4.57 -10.08 18.59
C THR A 149 5.44 -10.80 17.55
N VAL A 150 4.87 -11.83 16.91
CA VAL A 150 5.58 -12.60 15.88
C VAL A 150 5.94 -11.70 14.70
N SER A 151 5.00 -10.86 14.26
CA SER A 151 5.21 -9.95 13.13
C SER A 151 6.27 -8.89 13.43
N ALA A 152 6.50 -8.60 14.71
CA ALA A 152 7.51 -7.64 15.17
C ALA A 152 8.82 -8.33 15.56
N ASN A 153 9.11 -9.51 15.00
CA ASN A 153 10.32 -10.29 15.29
C ASN A 153 10.43 -10.65 16.80
N TRP A 154 9.30 -11.09 17.37
CA TRP A 154 9.21 -11.53 18.74
C TRP A 154 9.41 -10.42 19.79
N ASP A 155 9.09 -9.18 19.40
CA ASP A 155 9.12 -8.05 20.33
C ASP A 155 7.80 -7.98 21.09
N ASP A 156 7.79 -8.39 22.35
CA ASP A 156 6.60 -8.41 23.21
C ASP A 156 6.05 -7.01 23.48
N GLU A 157 6.90 -6.00 23.59
CA GLU A 157 6.47 -4.62 23.83
C GLU A 157 5.61 -4.13 22.65
N ILE A 158 6.07 -4.38 21.43
CA ILE A 158 5.33 -3.99 20.23
C ILE A 158 4.02 -4.80 20.14
N GLY A 159 4.07 -6.09 20.44
CA GLY A 159 2.88 -6.94 20.45
C GLY A 159 1.81 -6.45 21.42
N ASP A 160 2.21 -6.10 22.65
CA ASP A 160 1.30 -5.56 23.66
C ASP A 160 0.66 -4.24 23.20
N ILE A 161 1.47 -3.34 22.66
CA ILE A 161 0.98 -2.00 22.31
C ILE A 161 0.00 -2.06 21.14
N ILE A 162 0.27 -2.90 20.15
CA ILE A 162 -0.65 -3.08 19.01
C ILE A 162 -1.97 -3.70 19.47
N ALA A 163 -1.90 -4.72 20.31
CA ALA A 163 -3.11 -5.37 20.85
C ALA A 163 -3.94 -4.38 21.68
N ASP A 164 -3.27 -3.58 22.52
CA ASP A 164 -3.94 -2.55 23.31
C ASP A 164 -4.60 -1.49 22.43
N ALA A 165 -3.91 -1.06 21.36
CA ALA A 165 -4.44 -0.08 20.43
C ALA A 165 -5.71 -0.60 19.75
N MET A 166 -5.66 -1.83 19.24
CA MET A 166 -6.82 -2.43 18.58
C MET A 166 -7.98 -2.67 19.54
N ASP A 167 -7.67 -3.00 20.79
CA ASP A 167 -8.70 -3.17 21.82
C ASP A 167 -9.42 -1.86 22.12
N LYS A 168 -8.69 -0.74 22.13
CA LYS A 168 -9.25 0.58 22.47
C LYS A 168 -10.08 1.19 21.33
N VAL A 169 -9.62 1.09 20.09
CA VAL A 169 -10.31 1.73 18.95
C VAL A 169 -11.12 0.76 18.08
N GLY A 170 -11.02 -0.53 18.36
CA GLY A 170 -11.69 -1.57 17.58
C GLY A 170 -10.82 -2.07 16.42
N LYS A 171 -11.22 -3.19 15.86
CA LYS A 171 -10.47 -3.86 14.78
C LYS A 171 -10.33 -2.98 13.55
N ASP A 172 -11.36 -2.19 13.24
CA ASP A 172 -11.39 -1.30 12.10
C ASP A 172 -11.04 0.15 12.46
N GLY A 173 -10.69 0.40 13.72
CA GLY A 173 -10.36 1.74 14.21
C GLY A 173 -9.05 2.25 13.64
N THR A 174 -8.88 3.56 13.68
CA THR A 174 -7.68 4.21 13.14
C THR A 174 -6.54 4.13 14.15
N ILE A 175 -5.39 3.65 13.69
CA ILE A 175 -4.15 3.59 14.48
C ILE A 175 -3.05 4.26 13.65
N THR A 176 -2.36 5.23 14.24
CA THR A 176 -1.22 5.89 13.60
C THR A 176 0.05 5.60 14.39
N VAL A 177 1.18 5.61 13.69
CA VAL A 177 2.50 5.39 14.30
C VAL A 177 3.29 6.68 14.13
N GLU A 178 3.71 7.27 15.25
CA GLU A 178 4.41 8.55 15.29
C GLU A 178 5.75 8.39 16.00
N GLU A 179 6.65 9.31 15.78
CA GLU A 179 7.93 9.35 16.50
C GLU A 179 7.74 10.09 17.82
N ALA A 180 8.10 9.44 18.92
CA ALA A 180 8.07 10.07 20.24
C ALA A 180 9.27 10.97 20.45
N LYS A 181 9.13 11.94 21.31
CA LYS A 181 10.24 12.81 21.72
C LYS A 181 11.01 12.21 22.90
N SER A 182 10.50 11.13 23.49
CA SER A 182 11.09 10.43 24.64
C SER A 182 11.65 9.06 24.21
N ILE A 183 12.34 8.40 25.16
CA ILE A 183 12.88 7.05 24.93
C ILE A 183 11.77 6.01 25.01
N GLU A 184 10.72 6.27 25.77
CA GLU A 184 9.62 5.32 25.98
C GLU A 184 8.63 5.31 24.81
N THR A 185 8.18 4.11 24.48
CA THR A 185 7.09 3.90 23.51
C THR A 185 5.77 3.92 24.27
N THR A 186 4.84 4.74 23.85
CA THR A 186 3.56 4.92 24.54
C THR A 186 2.38 4.82 23.58
N LEU A 187 1.20 4.61 24.14
CA LEU A 187 -0.06 4.58 23.41
C LEU A 187 -0.98 5.65 24.00
N ASP A 188 -1.48 6.53 23.11
CA ASP A 188 -2.49 7.52 23.47
C ASP A 188 -3.71 7.32 22.58
N VAL A 189 -4.90 7.58 23.13
CA VAL A 189 -6.12 7.64 22.32
C VAL A 189 -6.58 9.10 22.32
N VAL A 190 -6.67 9.68 21.13
CA VAL A 190 -7.00 11.11 20.96
C VAL A 190 -8.20 11.26 20.04
N GLU A 191 -8.82 12.43 20.08
CA GLU A 191 -9.93 12.73 19.17
C GLU A 191 -9.38 12.94 17.77
N GLY A 192 -10.03 12.32 16.78
CA GLY A 192 -9.58 12.36 15.40
C GLY A 192 -10.42 11.46 14.53
N MET A 193 -10.12 11.42 13.26
CA MET A 193 -10.77 10.50 12.32
C MET A 193 -9.95 10.32 11.05
N GLN A 194 -10.27 9.24 10.32
CA GLN A 194 -9.70 8.98 9.00
C GLN A 194 -10.83 8.87 7.99
N PHE A 195 -10.64 9.46 6.81
CA PHE A 195 -11.55 9.25 5.69
C PHE A 195 -10.76 8.88 4.43
N ASP A 196 -11.43 8.21 3.51
CA ASP A 196 -10.83 7.52 2.36
C ASP A 196 -10.62 8.42 1.13
N LYS A 197 -10.01 9.58 1.34
CA LYS A 197 -9.59 10.50 0.27
C LYS A 197 -8.13 10.87 0.51
N GLY A 198 -7.32 10.68 -0.51
CA GLY A 198 -5.90 11.04 -0.46
C GLY A 198 -5.62 12.38 -1.10
N TYR A 199 -4.33 12.73 -1.16
CA TYR A 199 -3.93 14.02 -1.74
C TYR A 199 -4.27 14.08 -3.23
N LEU A 200 -4.60 15.30 -3.70
CA LEU A 200 -4.95 15.53 -5.10
C LEU A 200 -3.72 15.54 -6.02
N SER A 201 -2.53 15.59 -5.46
CA SER A 201 -1.29 15.51 -6.21
C SER A 201 -0.20 14.85 -5.36
N PRO A 202 0.58 13.93 -5.93
CA PRO A 202 1.70 13.33 -5.19
C PRO A 202 2.79 14.36 -4.82
N TYR A 203 2.82 15.51 -5.47
CA TYR A 203 3.74 16.59 -5.12
C TYR A 203 3.46 17.21 -3.76
N PHE A 204 2.31 16.94 -3.15
CA PHE A 204 2.00 17.37 -1.80
C PHE A 204 2.74 16.53 -0.73
N ALA A 205 3.27 15.36 -1.09
CA ALA A 205 3.98 14.51 -0.13
C ALA A 205 5.18 15.24 0.47
N THR A 206 5.30 15.20 1.79
CA THR A 206 6.42 15.78 2.52
C THR A 206 7.54 14.76 2.73
N ASP A 207 7.19 13.48 2.70
CA ASP A 207 8.13 12.36 2.79
C ASP A 207 7.99 11.55 1.51
N THR A 208 8.98 11.64 0.63
CA THR A 208 8.94 10.97 -0.67
C THR A 208 9.22 9.46 -0.58
N ASP A 209 9.81 8.99 0.52
CA ASP A 209 10.05 7.57 0.72
C ASP A 209 8.75 6.83 1.06
N SER A 210 7.98 7.37 2.00
CA SER A 210 6.68 6.80 2.39
C SER A 210 5.54 7.32 1.52
N MET A 211 5.77 8.37 0.73
CA MET A 211 4.75 9.07 -0.06
C MET A 211 3.59 9.54 0.82
N GLU A 212 3.93 10.09 1.98
CA GLU A 212 2.98 10.69 2.90
C GLU A 212 3.19 12.19 3.01
N CYS A 213 2.10 12.91 3.19
CA CYS A 213 2.12 14.32 3.56
C CYS A 213 1.83 14.41 5.05
N ARG A 214 2.77 14.91 5.84
CA ARG A 214 2.60 15.12 7.28
C ARG A 214 2.65 16.60 7.57
N LEU A 215 1.57 17.12 8.18
CA LEU A 215 1.45 18.52 8.53
C LEU A 215 1.25 18.63 10.06
N GLU A 216 2.11 19.36 10.73
CA GLU A 216 2.04 19.54 12.18
C GLU A 216 1.42 20.90 12.54
N ASP A 217 0.54 20.90 13.52
CA ASP A 217 -0.12 22.10 14.02
C ASP A 217 -0.78 22.89 12.88
N ALA A 218 -1.57 22.17 12.09
CA ALA A 218 -2.09 22.66 10.81
C ALA A 218 -3.43 23.35 10.95
N TYR A 219 -3.67 24.29 10.04
CA TYR A 219 -5.01 24.82 9.77
C TYR A 219 -5.71 23.91 8.76
N ILE A 220 -7.05 23.85 8.83
CA ILE A 220 -7.87 23.05 7.92
C ILE A 220 -8.98 23.96 7.37
N LEU A 221 -8.99 24.14 6.04
CA LEU A 221 -10.09 24.79 5.35
C LEU A 221 -11.09 23.72 4.94
N ILE A 222 -12.34 23.86 5.35
CA ILE A 222 -13.42 22.92 5.04
C ILE A 222 -14.42 23.67 4.16
N PHE A 223 -14.47 23.33 2.87
CA PHE A 223 -15.25 24.06 1.87
C PHE A 223 -16.14 23.10 1.10
N GLU A 224 -17.43 23.45 0.95
CA GLU A 224 -18.38 22.51 0.36
C GLU A 224 -18.31 22.39 -1.16
N LYS A 225 -17.70 23.37 -1.84
CA LYS A 225 -17.68 23.45 -3.32
C LYS A 225 -16.31 23.17 -3.91
N LYS A 226 -16.28 23.15 -5.25
CA LYS A 226 -15.03 23.03 -6.00
C LYS A 226 -14.26 24.35 -5.96
N ILE A 227 -12.93 24.24 -6.00
CA ILE A 227 -12.03 25.39 -6.12
C ILE A 227 -11.29 25.22 -7.46
N SER A 228 -11.57 26.12 -8.39
CA SER A 228 -10.94 26.12 -9.72
C SER A 228 -9.98 27.31 -9.89
N SER A 229 -10.20 28.38 -9.14
CA SER A 229 -9.37 29.59 -9.16
C SER A 229 -8.96 29.95 -7.74
N LEU A 230 -7.69 30.29 -7.54
CA LEU A 230 -7.17 30.69 -6.23
C LEU A 230 -7.42 32.16 -5.91
N LYS A 231 -7.94 32.93 -6.83
CA LYS A 231 -8.13 34.37 -6.64
C LYS A 231 -8.84 34.70 -5.33
N ASP A 232 -9.94 34.01 -5.03
CA ASP A 232 -10.73 34.23 -3.84
C ASP A 232 -10.05 33.72 -2.56
N MET A 233 -9.08 32.82 -2.71
CA MET A 233 -8.33 32.25 -1.58
C MET A 233 -7.08 33.04 -1.22
N VAL A 234 -6.62 33.94 -2.08
CA VAL A 234 -5.35 34.64 -1.85
C VAL A 234 -5.33 35.36 -0.49
N PRO A 235 -6.38 36.07 -0.06
CA PRO A 235 -6.35 36.71 1.27
C PRO A 235 -6.14 35.69 2.39
N LEU A 236 -6.81 34.52 2.32
CA LEU A 236 -6.67 33.49 3.35
C LEU A 236 -5.28 32.86 3.33
N LEU A 237 -4.78 32.55 2.12
CA LEU A 237 -3.43 31.98 1.97
C LEU A 237 -2.36 32.90 2.57
N GLU A 238 -2.50 34.21 2.36
CA GLU A 238 -1.59 35.19 2.94
C GLU A 238 -1.66 35.20 4.46
N LYS A 239 -2.86 35.12 5.03
CA LYS A 239 -3.04 35.08 6.48
C LYS A 239 -2.39 33.84 7.09
N VAL A 240 -2.59 32.67 6.46
CA VAL A 240 -2.00 31.41 6.94
C VAL A 240 -0.48 31.45 6.79
N ALA A 241 0.03 31.95 5.66
CA ALA A 241 1.47 32.05 5.43
C ALA A 241 2.17 32.89 6.51
N LYS A 242 1.54 33.96 6.97
CA LYS A 242 2.09 34.82 8.02
C LYS A 242 2.24 34.09 9.36
N THR A 243 1.42 33.06 9.63
CA THR A 243 1.52 32.28 10.87
C THR A 243 2.69 31.29 10.84
N GLY A 244 3.21 30.97 9.67
CA GLY A 244 4.23 29.94 9.49
C GLY A 244 3.71 28.52 9.61
N LYS A 245 2.39 28.33 9.75
CA LYS A 245 1.77 27.03 9.95
C LYS A 245 1.27 26.44 8.64
N PRO A 246 1.26 25.10 8.52
CA PRO A 246 0.73 24.47 7.32
C PRO A 246 -0.79 24.51 7.25
N MET A 247 -1.34 24.25 6.06
CA MET A 247 -2.79 24.19 5.85
C MET A 247 -3.16 23.00 4.99
N LEU A 248 -4.28 22.35 5.34
CA LEU A 248 -4.93 21.35 4.50
C LEU A 248 -6.23 21.93 3.97
N ILE A 249 -6.48 21.79 2.68
CA ILE A 249 -7.75 22.17 2.05
C ILE A 249 -8.58 20.90 1.86
N ILE A 250 -9.79 20.87 2.40
CA ILE A 250 -10.77 19.81 2.15
C ILE A 250 -11.91 20.48 1.39
N ALA A 251 -12.11 20.11 0.13
CA ALA A 251 -13.12 20.72 -0.73
C ALA A 251 -13.75 19.64 -1.61
N GLU A 252 -14.87 19.93 -2.26
CA GLU A 252 -15.47 18.99 -3.20
C GLU A 252 -14.44 18.54 -4.23
N ASP A 253 -13.65 19.47 -4.74
CA ASP A 253 -12.48 19.20 -5.58
C ASP A 253 -11.62 20.47 -5.62
N VAL A 254 -10.34 20.29 -5.92
CA VAL A 254 -9.46 21.42 -6.26
C VAL A 254 -8.86 21.05 -7.62
N GLU A 255 -9.15 21.83 -8.63
CA GLU A 255 -8.85 21.45 -10.00
C GLU A 255 -8.24 22.57 -10.82
N GLY A 256 -7.73 22.22 -11.99
CA GLY A 256 -7.24 23.16 -13.00
C GLY A 256 -6.15 24.07 -12.48
N GLU A 257 -6.28 25.36 -12.73
CA GLU A 257 -5.34 26.40 -12.36
C GLU A 257 -5.10 26.44 -10.84
N ALA A 258 -6.16 26.25 -10.05
CA ALA A 258 -6.04 26.27 -8.58
C ALA A 258 -5.09 25.18 -8.09
N LEU A 259 -5.29 23.95 -8.56
CA LEU A 259 -4.43 22.83 -8.15
C LEU A 259 -2.99 23.05 -8.61
N ALA A 260 -2.81 23.45 -9.88
CA ALA A 260 -1.48 23.70 -10.44
C ALA A 260 -0.72 24.76 -9.64
N THR A 261 -1.40 25.84 -9.26
CA THR A 261 -0.79 26.94 -8.51
C THR A 261 -0.39 26.49 -7.10
N LEU A 262 -1.24 25.71 -6.42
CA LEU A 262 -0.92 25.17 -5.09
C LEU A 262 0.32 24.27 -5.18
N VAL A 263 0.37 23.39 -6.17
CA VAL A 263 1.50 22.47 -6.36
C VAL A 263 2.80 23.25 -6.60
N VAL A 264 2.78 24.23 -7.50
CA VAL A 264 3.96 25.04 -7.81
C VAL A 264 4.48 25.76 -6.55
N ASN A 265 3.59 26.39 -5.80
CA ASN A 265 3.99 27.11 -4.59
C ASN A 265 4.45 26.18 -3.47
N ARG A 266 3.90 24.97 -3.41
CA ARG A 266 4.37 23.93 -2.49
C ARG A 266 5.81 23.51 -2.83
N ILE A 267 6.07 23.24 -4.12
CA ILE A 267 7.42 22.84 -4.60
C ILE A 267 8.44 23.93 -4.35
N ARG A 268 8.06 25.20 -4.57
CA ARG A 268 8.94 26.36 -4.35
C ARG A 268 9.16 26.67 -2.87
N GLY A 269 8.43 26.05 -1.98
CA GLY A 269 8.52 26.30 -0.55
C GLY A 269 7.81 27.55 -0.06
N ASN A 270 6.99 28.19 -0.91
CA ASN A 270 6.24 29.39 -0.55
C ASN A 270 5.05 29.08 0.36
N LEU A 271 4.44 27.90 0.18
CA LEU A 271 3.29 27.44 0.96
C LEU A 271 3.55 26.01 1.44
N ASN A 272 3.27 25.74 2.70
CA ASN A 272 3.25 24.39 3.23
C ASN A 272 1.79 23.95 3.27
N ILE A 273 1.32 23.35 2.16
CA ILE A 273 -0.08 23.14 1.92
C ILE A 273 -0.31 21.78 1.22
N ALA A 274 -1.50 21.23 1.43
CA ALA A 274 -2.00 20.07 0.70
C ALA A 274 -3.49 20.22 0.48
N ALA A 275 -4.03 19.49 -0.46
CA ALA A 275 -5.45 19.51 -0.79
C ALA A 275 -5.96 18.10 -1.01
N VAL A 276 -7.16 17.82 -0.50
CA VAL A 276 -7.86 16.54 -0.64
C VAL A 276 -9.32 16.80 -0.99
N LYS A 277 -9.97 15.78 -1.58
CA LYS A 277 -11.41 15.83 -1.82
C LYS A 277 -12.17 15.55 -0.54
N ALA A 278 -13.33 16.18 -0.40
CA ALA A 278 -14.26 15.91 0.69
C ALA A 278 -14.83 14.48 0.57
N PRO A 279 -15.04 13.81 1.71
CA PRO A 279 -15.65 12.48 1.68
C PRO A 279 -17.15 12.53 1.38
N GLY A 280 -17.69 11.44 0.83
CA GLY A 280 -19.11 11.29 0.59
C GLY A 280 -19.62 12.04 -0.63
N PHE A 281 -20.93 12.05 -0.77
CA PHE A 281 -21.65 12.68 -1.89
C PHE A 281 -22.93 13.34 -1.37
N GLY A 282 -23.32 14.44 -1.99
CA GLY A 282 -24.60 15.11 -1.73
C GLY A 282 -24.77 15.55 -0.29
N ASP A 283 -25.93 15.27 0.29
CA ASP A 283 -26.26 15.65 1.67
C ASP A 283 -25.35 14.95 2.68
N ARG A 284 -24.93 13.74 2.38
CA ARG A 284 -23.98 13.01 3.23
C ARG A 284 -22.63 13.72 3.29
N ARG A 285 -22.18 14.28 2.16
CA ARG A 285 -20.94 15.07 2.13
C ARG A 285 -21.02 16.26 3.07
N LYS A 286 -22.15 16.99 3.05
CA LYS A 286 -22.38 18.12 3.96
C LYS A 286 -22.29 17.68 5.42
N ALA A 287 -22.95 16.57 5.75
CA ALA A 287 -22.93 16.04 7.12
C ALA A 287 -21.52 15.64 7.55
N MET A 288 -20.76 14.98 6.66
CA MET A 288 -19.39 14.58 6.96
C MET A 288 -18.46 15.77 7.09
N LEU A 289 -18.64 16.81 6.29
CA LEU A 289 -17.84 18.04 6.40
C LEU A 289 -18.14 18.75 7.72
N GLU A 290 -19.38 18.74 8.18
CA GLU A 290 -19.75 19.29 9.48
C GLU A 290 -19.13 18.48 10.63
N ASP A 291 -19.10 17.14 10.49
CA ASP A 291 -18.44 16.27 11.47
C ASP A 291 -16.96 16.66 11.61
N ILE A 292 -16.29 16.87 10.47
CA ILE A 292 -14.87 17.27 10.45
C ILE A 292 -14.71 18.67 11.09
N ALA A 293 -15.61 19.60 10.79
CA ALA A 293 -15.56 20.94 11.35
C ALA A 293 -15.68 20.91 12.88
N ILE A 294 -16.61 20.12 13.39
CA ILE A 294 -16.81 19.99 14.85
C ILE A 294 -15.58 19.33 15.49
N LEU A 295 -15.05 18.31 14.87
CA LEU A 295 -13.86 17.60 15.36
C LEU A 295 -12.64 18.50 15.46
N THR A 296 -12.49 19.43 14.52
CA THR A 296 -11.29 20.27 14.40
C THR A 296 -11.48 21.69 14.96
N GLY A 297 -12.68 22.02 15.39
CA GLY A 297 -12.96 23.35 15.98
C GLY A 297 -13.11 24.45 14.94
N GLY A 298 -13.29 24.08 13.67
CA GLY A 298 -13.53 25.05 12.59
C GLY A 298 -14.98 25.10 12.19
N ARG A 299 -15.24 25.61 11.01
CA ARG A 299 -16.58 25.53 10.46
C ARG A 299 -16.56 25.24 8.96
N CYS A 300 -17.57 24.55 8.50
CA CYS A 300 -17.72 24.26 7.08
C CYS A 300 -18.18 25.54 6.38
N ILE A 301 -17.39 25.96 5.39
CA ILE A 301 -17.70 27.17 4.62
C ILE A 301 -18.71 26.78 3.56
N THR A 302 -19.94 27.28 3.71
CA THR A 302 -21.06 26.97 2.82
C THR A 302 -21.74 28.23 2.36
N GLU A 303 -22.39 28.17 1.21
CA GLU A 303 -23.23 29.28 0.73
C GLU A 303 -24.45 29.48 1.63
N ASP A 304 -24.94 28.40 2.24
CA ASP A 304 -26.09 28.46 3.14
C ASP A 304 -25.85 29.40 4.33
N LEU A 305 -24.58 29.53 4.74
CA LEU A 305 -24.20 30.45 5.83
C LEU A 305 -23.88 31.86 5.32
N GLY A 306 -23.92 32.06 4.00
CA GLY A 306 -23.60 33.35 3.40
C GLY A 306 -22.11 33.71 3.46
N ILE A 307 -21.26 32.75 3.74
CA ILE A 307 -19.81 32.96 3.86
C ILE A 307 -19.15 32.73 2.51
N LYS A 308 -18.46 33.74 2.02
CA LYS A 308 -17.66 33.64 0.80
C LYS A 308 -16.22 33.29 1.14
N LEU A 309 -15.57 32.55 0.24
CA LEU A 309 -14.19 32.11 0.44
C LEU A 309 -13.24 33.28 0.72
N GLU A 310 -13.44 34.42 0.05
CA GLU A 310 -12.62 35.64 0.21
C GLU A 310 -12.76 36.30 1.60
N SER A 311 -13.84 36.00 2.34
CA SER A 311 -14.07 36.58 3.66
C SER A 311 -13.74 35.60 4.82
N VAL A 312 -13.19 34.44 4.51
CA VAL A 312 -12.82 33.45 5.54
C VAL A 312 -11.66 34.00 6.39
N GLU A 313 -11.82 33.87 7.71
CA GLU A 313 -10.80 34.27 8.68
C GLU A 313 -10.11 33.05 9.28
N LEU A 314 -8.95 33.24 9.91
CA LEU A 314 -8.25 32.15 10.58
C LEU A 314 -9.13 31.46 11.63
N SER A 315 -10.00 32.20 12.30
CA SER A 315 -10.91 31.63 13.30
C SER A 315 -11.97 30.71 12.71
N ASP A 316 -12.21 30.77 11.41
CA ASP A 316 -13.14 29.87 10.73
C ASP A 316 -12.50 28.53 10.39
N LEU A 317 -11.18 28.44 10.43
CA LEU A 317 -10.44 27.22 10.05
C LEU A 317 -10.41 26.23 11.20
N GLY A 318 -10.44 24.95 10.85
CA GLY A 318 -10.17 23.89 11.83
C GLY A 318 -8.69 23.82 12.16
N ARG A 319 -8.38 23.12 13.25
CA ARG A 319 -7.01 22.90 13.71
C ARG A 319 -6.81 21.44 14.09
N ALA A 320 -5.63 20.93 13.86
CA ALA A 320 -5.25 19.60 14.32
C ALA A 320 -3.76 19.58 14.66
N LYS A 321 -3.40 18.79 15.65
CA LYS A 321 -2.00 18.63 16.04
C LYS A 321 -1.19 17.99 14.91
N ASN A 322 -1.75 16.96 14.28
CA ASN A 322 -1.10 16.29 13.14
C ASN A 322 -2.14 15.92 12.09
N LEU A 323 -1.72 16.01 10.83
CA LEU A 323 -2.46 15.50 9.67
C LEU A 323 -1.52 14.56 8.90
N VAL A 324 -2.03 13.40 8.54
CA VAL A 324 -1.29 12.44 7.72
C VAL A 324 -2.13 12.14 6.49
N VAL A 325 -1.62 12.46 5.32
CA VAL A 325 -2.32 12.25 4.06
C VAL A 325 -1.46 11.36 3.17
N ASP A 326 -2.04 10.27 2.68
CA ASP A 326 -1.37 9.45 1.67
C ASP A 326 -2.21 9.45 0.38
N LYS A 327 -1.92 8.56 -0.53
CA LYS A 327 -2.62 8.54 -1.83
C LYS A 327 -4.09 8.12 -1.71
N GLU A 328 -4.47 7.49 -0.60
CA GLU A 328 -5.82 6.95 -0.43
C GLU A 328 -6.58 7.50 0.76
N ASN A 329 -5.89 7.98 1.79
CA ASN A 329 -6.52 8.35 3.06
C ASN A 329 -6.02 9.68 3.60
N THR A 330 -6.89 10.34 4.36
CA THR A 330 -6.56 11.51 5.19
C THR A 330 -6.89 11.16 6.63
N THR A 331 -5.90 11.32 7.53
CA THR A 331 -6.06 11.06 8.97
C THR A 331 -5.84 12.35 9.75
N ILE A 332 -6.84 12.72 10.53
CA ILE A 332 -6.78 13.86 11.44
C ILE A 332 -6.46 13.31 12.83
N VAL A 333 -5.35 13.74 13.40
CA VAL A 333 -4.88 13.27 14.71
C VAL A 333 -4.94 14.44 15.68
N GLU A 334 -5.72 14.29 16.73
CA GLU A 334 -5.93 15.28 17.80
C GLU A 334 -6.42 16.61 17.23
N GLY A 335 -7.68 16.60 16.77
CA GLY A 335 -8.37 17.81 16.36
C GLY A 335 -8.62 18.73 17.55
N SER A 336 -8.74 20.03 17.29
CA SER A 336 -8.89 21.05 18.33
C SER A 336 -10.33 21.34 18.72
N GLY A 337 -11.28 20.53 18.25
CA GLY A 337 -12.69 20.70 18.63
C GLY A 337 -12.91 20.44 20.11
N LYS A 338 -13.94 21.07 20.67
CA LYS A 338 -14.32 20.88 22.08
C LYS A 338 -14.97 19.51 22.27
N SER A 339 -14.53 18.77 23.28
CA SER A 339 -15.07 17.44 23.58
C SER A 339 -16.59 17.46 23.78
N SER A 340 -17.12 18.52 24.41
CA SER A 340 -18.56 18.66 24.63
C SER A 340 -19.34 18.78 23.32
N GLU A 341 -18.79 19.51 22.33
CA GLU A 341 -19.43 19.66 21.02
C GLU A 341 -19.36 18.37 20.21
N ILE A 342 -18.24 17.67 20.30
CA ILE A 342 -18.06 16.36 19.64
C ILE A 342 -19.07 15.37 20.21
N GLN A 343 -19.21 15.32 21.54
CA GLN A 343 -20.17 14.43 22.21
C GLN A 343 -21.62 14.77 21.83
N ALA A 344 -21.94 16.05 21.73
CA ALA A 344 -23.29 16.48 21.29
C ALA A 344 -23.57 16.01 19.88
N ARG A 345 -22.57 16.08 18.99
CA ARG A 345 -22.72 15.60 17.63
C ARG A 345 -22.89 14.07 17.58
N VAL A 346 -22.13 13.35 18.38
CA VAL A 346 -22.26 11.89 18.53
C VAL A 346 -23.67 11.53 18.96
N ASN A 347 -24.21 12.22 19.94
CA ASN A 347 -25.57 11.99 20.44
C ASN A 347 -26.63 12.25 19.37
N UNK A 348 -26.37 13.09 18.51
CA UNK A 348 -27.13 13.44 17.49
C UNK A 348 -27.27 12.43 16.50
N ILE A 349 -26.17 11.94 16.24
CA ILE A 349 -26.12 10.87 15.25
C ILE A 349 -26.82 9.62 15.80
N ARG A 350 -26.58 9.30 17.04
CA ARG A 350 -27.26 8.15 17.70
C ARG A 350 -28.78 8.26 17.62
N ARG A 351 -29.32 9.43 17.85
CA ARG A 351 -30.78 9.65 17.74
C ARG A 351 -31.26 9.42 16.31
N GLN A 352 -30.51 9.90 15.32
CA GLN A 352 -30.85 9.70 13.91
C GLN A 352 -30.85 8.21 13.55
N ILE A 353 -29.91 7.43 14.10
CA ILE A 353 -29.87 5.98 13.90
C ILE A 353 -31.13 5.33 14.43
N GLU A 354 -31.60 5.74 15.60
CA GLU A 354 -32.82 5.19 16.21
C GLU A 354 -34.09 5.58 15.44
N GLU A 355 -34.11 6.77 14.86
CA GLU A 355 -35.29 7.32 14.19
C GLU A 355 -35.45 6.90 12.74
N THR A 356 -34.36 6.59 12.04
CA THR A 356 -34.42 6.27 10.61
C THR A 356 -35.11 4.93 10.36
N THR A 357 -35.88 4.88 9.27
CA THR A 357 -36.55 3.67 8.82
C THR A 357 -35.81 2.99 7.67
N SER A 358 -34.79 3.65 7.12
CA SER A 358 -33.99 3.13 6.01
C SER A 358 -32.78 2.38 6.55
N ASP A 359 -32.62 1.12 6.19
CA ASP A 359 -31.45 0.32 6.56
C ASP A 359 -30.16 0.89 5.98
N TYR A 360 -30.24 1.41 4.75
CA TYR A 360 -29.09 2.05 4.09
C TYR A 360 -28.65 3.31 4.87
N ASP A 361 -29.60 4.17 5.22
CA ASP A 361 -29.31 5.39 5.97
C ASP A 361 -28.75 5.06 7.35
N ARG A 362 -29.31 4.02 8.00
CA ARG A 362 -28.81 3.56 9.31
C ARG A 362 -27.36 3.13 9.21
N GLU A 363 -27.00 2.36 8.17
CA GLU A 363 -25.62 1.91 7.95
C GLU A 363 -24.67 3.10 7.78
N LYS A 364 -25.09 4.10 6.99
CA LYS A 364 -24.24 5.28 6.75
C LYS A 364 -24.11 6.16 7.99
N LEU A 365 -25.14 6.26 8.79
CA LEU A 365 -25.10 6.95 10.07
C LEU A 365 -24.16 6.23 11.05
N GLN A 366 -24.21 4.89 11.07
CA GLN A 366 -23.32 4.08 11.90
C GLN A 366 -21.86 4.26 11.51
N GLU A 367 -21.56 4.38 10.22
CA GLU A 367 -20.21 4.66 9.74
C GLU A 367 -19.71 6.02 10.24
N ARG A 368 -20.55 7.05 10.17
CA ARG A 368 -20.20 8.39 10.68
C ARG A 368 -19.98 8.35 12.19
N LEU A 369 -20.85 7.65 12.90
CA LEU A 369 -20.73 7.51 14.36
C LEU A 369 -19.40 6.86 14.74
N ALA A 370 -19.04 5.78 14.08
CA ALA A 370 -17.80 5.05 14.37
C ALA A 370 -16.57 5.94 14.15
N LYS A 371 -16.57 6.74 13.09
CA LYS A 371 -15.45 7.64 12.80
C LYS A 371 -15.32 8.74 13.86
N LEU A 372 -16.43 9.32 14.25
CA LEU A 372 -16.43 10.47 15.18
C LEU A 372 -16.20 10.04 16.63
N ALA A 373 -16.85 8.95 17.06
CA ALA A 373 -16.79 8.45 18.44
C ALA A 373 -15.55 7.62 18.75
N GLY A 374 -15.03 6.92 17.73
CA GLY A 374 -13.93 5.97 17.92
C GLY A 374 -12.58 6.58 18.26
N GLY A 375 -12.33 7.79 17.78
CA GLY A 375 -11.04 8.44 17.97
C GLY A 375 -9.93 7.79 17.17
N VAL A 376 -8.69 8.16 17.51
CA VAL A 376 -7.47 7.65 16.87
C VAL A 376 -6.51 7.16 17.96
N ALA A 377 -6.03 5.93 17.83
CA ALA A 377 -4.96 5.42 18.69
C ALA A 377 -3.62 5.86 18.07
N VAL A 378 -2.77 6.48 18.88
CA VAL A 378 -1.47 6.96 18.45
C VAL A 378 -0.39 6.16 19.17
N ILE A 379 0.37 5.38 18.42
CA ILE A 379 1.54 4.67 18.96
C ILE A 379 2.74 5.60 18.78
N ASN A 380 3.25 6.14 19.89
CA ASN A 380 4.41 7.02 19.89
C ASN A 380 5.65 6.18 20.13
N VAL A 381 6.41 5.94 19.08
CA VAL A 381 7.59 5.07 19.12
C VAL A 381 8.78 5.84 19.69
N GLY A 382 9.35 5.35 20.79
CA GLY A 382 10.51 5.96 21.44
C GLY A 382 11.76 5.12 21.25
N ALA A 383 12.90 5.79 21.19
CA ALA A 383 14.20 5.15 21.12
C ALA A 383 15.29 6.15 21.53
N ALA A 384 16.48 5.64 21.84
CA ALA A 384 17.59 6.46 22.30
C ALA A 384 18.23 7.27 21.17
N THR A 385 18.24 6.73 19.95
CA THR A 385 18.85 7.40 18.79
C THR A 385 17.86 7.49 17.64
N GLU A 386 18.12 8.43 16.73
CA GLU A 386 17.27 8.61 15.54
C GLU A 386 17.27 7.36 14.66
N THR A 387 18.42 6.71 14.51
CA THR A 387 18.54 5.48 13.71
C THR A 387 17.70 4.34 14.31
N GLU A 388 17.78 4.15 15.64
CA GLU A 388 16.96 3.16 16.33
C GLU A 388 15.48 3.49 16.22
N MET A 389 15.14 4.79 16.32
CA MET A 389 13.78 5.29 16.20
C MET A 389 13.16 4.89 14.86
N LYS A 390 13.87 5.15 13.78
CA LYS A 390 13.38 4.84 12.42
C LYS A 390 13.21 3.34 12.21
N GLU A 391 14.16 2.54 12.71
CA GLU A 391 14.09 1.08 12.62
C GLU A 391 12.89 0.55 13.41
N LYS A 392 12.72 1.00 14.64
CA LYS A 392 11.63 0.56 15.50
C LYS A 392 10.26 0.99 14.94
N LYS A 393 10.17 2.24 14.44
CA LYS A 393 8.94 2.74 13.82
C LYS A 393 8.54 1.88 12.61
N ALA A 394 9.50 1.55 11.73
CA ALA A 394 9.25 0.70 10.57
C ALA A 394 8.77 -0.69 11.01
N ARG A 395 9.38 -1.24 12.04
CA ARG A 395 9.01 -2.56 12.59
C ARG A 395 7.60 -2.54 13.18
N VAL A 396 7.22 -1.45 13.88
CA VAL A 396 5.86 -1.28 14.42
C VAL A 396 4.85 -1.17 13.28
N GLU A 397 5.16 -0.39 12.24
CA GLU A 397 4.27 -0.23 11.08
C GLU A 397 4.06 -1.56 10.35
N ASP A 398 5.12 -2.32 10.14
CA ASP A 398 5.04 -3.64 9.50
C ASP A 398 4.20 -4.61 10.32
N ALA A 399 4.43 -4.64 11.63
CA ALA A 399 3.67 -5.50 12.54
C ALA A 399 2.20 -5.11 12.58
N LEU A 400 1.90 -3.81 12.53
CA LEU A 400 0.52 -3.32 12.51
C LEU A 400 -0.19 -3.75 11.23
N HIS A 401 0.45 -3.59 10.05
CA HIS A 401 -0.13 -4.02 8.78
C HIS A 401 -0.41 -5.52 8.77
N ALA A 402 0.55 -6.32 9.22
CA ALA A 402 0.39 -7.78 9.26
C ALA A 402 -0.72 -8.19 10.23
N THR A 403 -0.81 -7.52 11.38
CA THR A 403 -1.82 -7.82 12.39
C THR A 403 -3.22 -7.47 11.88
N ARG A 404 -3.38 -6.32 11.22
CA ARG A 404 -4.68 -5.95 10.62
C ARG A 404 -5.11 -6.96 9.57
N ALA A 405 -4.20 -7.35 8.69
CA ALA A 405 -4.48 -8.37 7.66
C ALA A 405 -4.87 -9.70 8.29
N ALA A 406 -4.19 -10.10 9.36
CA ALA A 406 -4.47 -11.34 10.08
C ALA A 406 -5.83 -11.31 10.79
N VAL A 407 -6.18 -10.18 11.39
CA VAL A 407 -7.49 -10.01 12.05
C VAL A 407 -8.61 -10.08 11.01
N GLU A 408 -8.37 -9.51 9.83
CA GLU A 408 -9.37 -9.44 8.77
C GLU A 408 -9.70 -10.80 8.17
N GLU A 409 -8.70 -11.63 7.88
CA GLU A 409 -8.91 -12.90 7.16
C GLU A 409 -8.25 -14.13 7.80
N GLY A 410 -7.59 -13.97 8.94
CA GLY A 410 -6.92 -15.09 9.61
C GLY A 410 -5.49 -15.27 9.17
N ILE A 411 -4.85 -16.32 9.71
CA ILE A 411 -3.46 -16.66 9.43
C ILE A 411 -3.35 -18.06 8.81
N VAL A 412 -2.27 -18.25 8.07
CA VAL A 412 -1.90 -19.53 7.47
C VAL A 412 -0.42 -19.81 7.80
N PRO A 413 0.06 -21.07 7.71
CA PRO A 413 1.49 -21.31 7.91
C PRO A 413 2.28 -20.56 6.84
N GLY A 414 3.41 -19.96 7.26
CA GLY A 414 4.31 -19.24 6.37
C GLY A 414 5.29 -20.17 5.64
N GLY A 415 6.38 -19.59 5.15
CA GLY A 415 7.42 -20.35 4.50
C GLY A 415 7.01 -21.00 3.19
N GLY A 416 5.99 -20.49 2.54
CA GLY A 416 5.50 -21.04 1.27
C GLY A 416 4.63 -22.28 1.41
N VAL A 417 4.36 -22.72 2.62
CA VAL A 417 3.62 -23.97 2.89
C VAL A 417 2.14 -23.84 2.53
N ALA A 418 1.52 -22.72 2.86
CA ALA A 418 0.07 -22.56 2.67
C ALA A 418 -0.35 -22.75 1.22
N LEU A 419 0.41 -22.19 0.27
CA LEU A 419 0.12 -22.34 -1.15
C LEU A 419 0.28 -23.80 -1.60
N LEU A 420 1.31 -24.49 -1.13
CA LEU A 420 1.48 -25.92 -1.44
C LEU A 420 0.31 -26.76 -0.95
N ARG A 421 -0.24 -26.41 0.21
CA ARG A 421 -1.38 -27.16 0.79
C ARG A 421 -2.66 -26.95 -0.01
N THR A 422 -2.71 -25.98 -0.93
CA THR A 422 -3.88 -25.80 -1.81
C THR A 422 -3.81 -26.66 -3.08
N ARG A 423 -2.67 -27.29 -3.37
CA ARG A 423 -2.51 -28.13 -4.58
C ARG A 423 -3.57 -29.21 -4.71
N PRO A 424 -3.94 -29.95 -3.66
CA PRO A 424 -5.01 -30.96 -3.82
C PRO A 424 -6.32 -30.40 -4.35
N ALA A 425 -6.69 -29.18 -3.97
CA ALA A 425 -7.90 -28.52 -4.48
C ALA A 425 -7.76 -28.19 -5.96
N VAL A 426 -6.56 -27.76 -6.38
CA VAL A 426 -6.27 -27.48 -7.79
C VAL A 426 -6.25 -28.79 -8.61
N ASP A 427 -5.69 -29.87 -8.04
CA ASP A 427 -5.63 -31.19 -8.68
C ASP A 427 -7.03 -31.73 -9.04
N LYS A 428 -8.05 -31.35 -8.29
CA LYS A 428 -9.41 -31.83 -8.54
C LYS A 428 -10.07 -31.21 -9.76
N LEU A 429 -9.49 -30.13 -10.29
CA LEU A 429 -10.06 -29.44 -11.45
C LEU A 429 -9.84 -30.25 -12.72
N GLU A 430 -10.95 -30.53 -13.42
CA GLU A 430 -10.92 -31.20 -14.72
C GLU A 430 -11.57 -30.25 -15.72
N LEU A 431 -10.75 -29.56 -16.49
CA LEU A 431 -11.21 -28.56 -17.45
C LEU A 431 -10.96 -29.06 -18.87
N GLU A 432 -11.66 -28.49 -19.85
CA GLU A 432 -11.58 -28.89 -21.24
C GLU A 432 -10.42 -28.24 -21.96
N GLY A 433 -9.73 -29.03 -22.79
CA GLY A 433 -8.73 -28.53 -23.72
C GLY A 433 -7.60 -27.78 -23.03
N ASP A 434 -7.22 -26.66 -23.63
CA ASP A 434 -6.08 -25.86 -23.15
C ASP A 434 -6.33 -25.16 -21.82
N GLN A 435 -7.57 -25.12 -21.33
CA GLN A 435 -7.84 -24.64 -19.96
C GLN A 435 -7.11 -25.50 -18.93
N GLN A 436 -7.02 -26.80 -19.16
CA GLN A 436 -6.32 -27.70 -18.25
C GLN A 436 -4.83 -27.36 -18.15
N ILE A 437 -4.25 -26.81 -19.22
CA ILE A 437 -2.87 -26.31 -19.19
C ILE A 437 -2.72 -25.20 -18.14
N GLY A 438 -3.70 -24.30 -18.07
CA GLY A 438 -3.70 -23.23 -17.06
C GLY A 438 -3.70 -23.78 -15.64
N VAL A 439 -4.44 -24.86 -15.41
CA VAL A 439 -4.48 -25.54 -14.11
C VAL A 439 -3.10 -26.08 -13.75
N GLU A 440 -2.44 -26.76 -14.69
CA GLU A 440 -1.11 -27.33 -14.47
C GLU A 440 -0.05 -26.24 -14.22
N ILE A 441 -0.18 -25.10 -14.90
CA ILE A 441 0.72 -23.95 -14.69
C ILE A 441 0.61 -23.45 -13.25
N ILE A 442 -0.60 -23.24 -12.74
CA ILE A 442 -0.81 -22.77 -11.36
C ILE A 442 -0.29 -23.81 -10.37
N LYS A 443 -0.60 -25.07 -10.60
CA LYS A 443 -0.13 -26.16 -9.74
C LYS A 443 1.40 -26.12 -9.57
N SER A 444 2.11 -25.91 -10.67
CA SER A 444 3.57 -25.79 -10.63
C SER A 444 4.02 -24.48 -9.95
N ALA A 445 3.33 -23.39 -10.24
CA ALA A 445 3.69 -22.07 -9.70
C ALA A 445 3.53 -22.00 -8.17
N LEU A 446 2.63 -22.80 -7.59
CA LEU A 446 2.42 -22.82 -6.14
C LEU A 446 3.67 -23.26 -5.38
N GLU A 447 4.61 -23.92 -6.03
CA GLU A 447 5.91 -24.29 -5.44
C GLU A 447 6.90 -23.13 -5.42
N SER A 448 6.70 -22.11 -6.26
CA SER A 448 7.74 -21.13 -6.53
C SER A 448 8.17 -20.30 -5.32
N PRO A 449 7.28 -19.89 -4.40
CA PRO A 449 7.77 -19.16 -3.22
C PRO A 449 8.69 -20.00 -2.34
N LEU A 450 8.35 -21.26 -2.11
CA LEU A 450 9.19 -22.14 -1.30
C LEU A 450 10.52 -22.43 -2.02
N ARG A 451 10.49 -22.64 -3.33
CA ARG A 451 11.72 -22.83 -4.10
C ARG A 451 12.64 -21.61 -4.01
N ALA A 452 12.07 -20.40 -4.04
CA ALA A 452 12.87 -19.17 -3.92
C ALA A 452 13.49 -19.04 -2.52
N LEU A 453 12.72 -19.38 -1.47
CA LEU A 453 13.23 -19.38 -0.10
C LEU A 453 14.41 -20.37 0.04
N ALA A 454 14.26 -21.58 -0.49
CA ALA A 454 15.30 -22.61 -0.44
C ALA A 454 16.55 -22.19 -1.21
N ALA A 455 16.37 -21.60 -2.40
CA ALA A 455 17.49 -21.12 -3.22
C ALA A 455 18.31 -20.05 -2.50
N ASN A 456 17.63 -19.14 -1.82
CA ASN A 456 18.32 -18.08 -1.04
C ASN A 456 19.13 -18.65 0.13
N ALA A 457 18.73 -19.83 0.62
CA ALA A 457 19.45 -20.54 1.69
C ALA A 457 20.55 -21.46 1.13
N GLY A 458 20.71 -21.52 -0.19
CA GLY A 458 21.68 -22.40 -0.83
C GLY A 458 21.26 -23.88 -0.85
N LEU A 459 19.95 -24.14 -0.74
CA LEU A 459 19.39 -25.50 -0.66
C LEU A 459 18.70 -25.86 -1.98
N GLU A 460 18.56 -27.16 -2.21
CA GLU A 460 17.91 -27.70 -3.41
C GLU A 460 16.39 -27.59 -3.26
N GLY A 461 15.78 -26.71 -4.05
CA GLY A 461 14.35 -26.42 -3.96
C GLY A 461 13.45 -27.64 -4.16
N ALA A 462 13.78 -28.51 -5.13
CA ALA A 462 12.97 -29.69 -5.40
C ALA A 462 12.90 -30.63 -4.20
N VAL A 463 14.02 -30.80 -3.50
CA VAL A 463 14.12 -31.67 -2.30
C VAL A 463 13.27 -31.09 -1.16
N ILE A 464 13.38 -29.78 -0.94
CA ILE A 464 12.64 -29.10 0.13
C ILE A 464 11.13 -29.16 -0.15
N VAL A 465 10.72 -28.88 -1.40
CA VAL A 465 9.29 -28.95 -1.80
C VAL A 465 8.74 -30.35 -1.54
N GLN A 466 9.46 -31.39 -1.95
CA GLN A 466 9.00 -32.77 -1.74
C GLN A 466 8.89 -33.12 -0.27
N GLY A 467 9.86 -32.67 0.56
CA GLY A 467 9.82 -32.86 2.01
C GLY A 467 8.59 -32.22 2.64
N VAL A 468 8.22 -31.03 2.17
CA VAL A 468 7.02 -30.33 2.67
C VAL A 468 5.74 -31.05 2.21
N ILE A 469 5.70 -31.51 0.96
CA ILE A 469 4.55 -32.29 0.44
C ILE A 469 4.36 -33.57 1.26
N ASP A 470 5.44 -34.23 1.66
CA ASP A 470 5.40 -35.46 2.45
C ASP A 470 4.97 -35.20 3.90
N SER A 471 5.10 -33.99 4.42
CA SER A 471 4.58 -33.60 5.71
C SER A 471 3.13 -33.14 5.59
N LYS A 472 2.46 -32.82 6.70
CA LYS A 472 1.02 -32.47 6.68
C LYS A 472 0.71 -31.22 7.48
N GLY A 473 -0.39 -30.58 7.09
CA GLY A 473 -0.97 -29.47 7.84
C GLY A 473 -0.04 -28.26 7.91
N ASN A 474 0.22 -27.83 9.12
CA ASN A 474 1.05 -26.64 9.39
C ASN A 474 2.56 -26.96 9.39
N SER A 475 2.91 -28.22 9.20
CA SER A 475 4.32 -28.64 9.15
C SER A 475 4.96 -28.24 7.84
N GLY A 476 6.16 -27.72 7.90
CA GLY A 476 6.91 -27.30 6.75
C GLY A 476 8.37 -27.08 7.10
N PHE A 477 9.09 -26.47 6.16
CA PHE A 477 10.53 -26.25 6.34
C PHE A 477 10.77 -24.81 6.80
N ASN A 478 11.34 -24.68 8.02
CA ASN A 478 11.72 -23.38 8.54
C ASN A 478 13.12 -23.03 8.00
N VAL A 479 13.17 -22.15 7.02
CA VAL A 479 14.40 -21.79 6.32
C VAL A 479 15.41 -21.12 7.26
N ALA A 480 14.94 -20.40 8.28
CA ALA A 480 15.84 -19.74 9.23
C ALA A 480 16.65 -20.75 10.06
N THR A 481 16.00 -21.85 10.51
CA THR A 481 16.64 -22.87 11.34
C THR A 481 17.06 -24.11 10.54
N GLU A 482 16.60 -24.21 9.29
CA GLU A 482 16.81 -25.35 8.40
C GLU A 482 16.27 -26.67 8.97
N LYS A 483 15.10 -26.60 9.63
CA LYS A 483 14.43 -27.77 10.23
C LYS A 483 12.98 -27.87 9.74
N TYR A 484 12.51 -29.11 9.58
CA TYR A 484 11.08 -29.40 9.39
C TYR A 484 10.40 -29.36 10.74
N GLN A 485 9.32 -28.59 10.85
CA GLN A 485 8.62 -28.40 12.12
C GLN A 485 7.23 -27.80 11.87
N ASP A 486 6.41 -27.74 12.92
CA ASP A 486 5.12 -27.04 12.85
C ASP A 486 5.42 -25.53 12.79
N LEU A 487 5.16 -24.94 11.62
CA LEU A 487 5.52 -23.55 11.36
C LEU A 487 4.64 -22.57 12.16
N VAL A 488 3.36 -22.90 12.38
CA VAL A 488 2.49 -22.02 13.17
C VAL A 488 3.01 -21.95 14.61
N LYS A 489 3.37 -23.10 15.19
CA LYS A 489 3.95 -23.13 16.55
C LYS A 489 5.30 -22.42 16.61
N ALA A 490 6.07 -22.48 15.55
CA ALA A 490 7.38 -21.81 15.46
C ALA A 490 7.26 -20.31 15.20
N GLY A 491 6.06 -19.80 14.97
CA GLY A 491 5.84 -18.38 14.68
C GLY A 491 6.08 -17.99 13.23
N VAL A 492 6.20 -18.96 12.33
CA VAL A 492 6.35 -18.71 10.90
C VAL A 492 4.95 -18.74 10.28
N VAL A 493 4.31 -17.58 10.32
CA VAL A 493 2.93 -17.43 9.85
C VAL A 493 2.83 -16.27 8.86
N ASP A 494 1.84 -16.36 7.98
CA ASP A 494 1.50 -15.28 7.05
C ASP A 494 0.02 -14.94 7.24
N PRO A 495 -0.35 -13.66 7.14
CA PRO A 495 -1.77 -13.34 7.02
C PRO A 495 -2.32 -13.96 5.73
N LYS A 496 -3.48 -14.60 5.82
CA LYS A 496 -4.10 -15.21 4.63
C LYS A 496 -4.35 -14.16 3.55
N LYS A 497 -4.74 -12.95 3.95
CA LYS A 497 -5.00 -11.85 3.01
C LYS A 497 -3.79 -11.56 2.13
N VAL A 498 -2.58 -11.56 2.71
CA VAL A 498 -1.33 -11.32 1.98
C VAL A 498 -1.10 -12.43 0.93
N THR A 499 -1.20 -13.68 1.36
CA THR A 499 -0.98 -14.84 0.47
C THR A 499 -2.00 -14.89 -0.65
N ARG A 500 -3.27 -14.68 -0.31
CA ARG A 500 -4.38 -14.67 -1.28
C ARG A 500 -4.21 -13.55 -2.31
N THR A 501 -3.96 -12.34 -1.85
CA THR A 501 -3.83 -11.17 -2.73
C THR A 501 -2.64 -11.33 -3.68
N ALA A 502 -1.52 -11.85 -3.18
CA ALA A 502 -0.33 -12.08 -4.00
C ALA A 502 -0.65 -13.07 -5.14
N LEU A 503 -1.33 -14.17 -4.83
CA LEU A 503 -1.69 -15.18 -5.85
C LEU A 503 -2.68 -14.63 -6.86
N GLN A 504 -3.73 -13.93 -6.40
CA GLN A 504 -4.75 -13.37 -7.28
C GLN A 504 -4.15 -12.34 -8.24
N ASN A 505 -3.33 -11.44 -7.73
CA ASN A 505 -2.72 -10.41 -8.55
C ASN A 505 -1.69 -11.00 -9.53
N ALA A 506 -0.91 -11.97 -9.08
CA ALA A 506 0.06 -12.65 -9.94
C ALA A 506 -0.62 -13.39 -11.09
N GLY A 507 -1.69 -14.11 -10.79
CA GLY A 507 -2.46 -14.84 -11.80
C GLY A 507 -3.10 -13.90 -12.81
N SER A 508 -3.62 -12.79 -12.34
CA SER A 508 -4.25 -11.78 -13.18
C SER A 508 -3.25 -11.18 -14.19
N ILE A 509 -2.09 -10.71 -13.69
CA ILE A 509 -1.11 -10.07 -14.59
C ILE A 509 -0.47 -11.08 -15.55
N ALA A 510 -0.17 -12.27 -15.06
CA ALA A 510 0.44 -13.30 -15.92
C ALA A 510 -0.53 -13.69 -17.04
N GLY A 511 -1.84 -13.79 -16.72
CA GLY A 511 -2.87 -14.06 -17.73
C GLY A 511 -2.91 -12.98 -18.81
N LEU A 512 -2.82 -11.71 -18.41
CA LEU A 512 -2.78 -10.60 -19.36
C LEU A 512 -1.53 -10.65 -20.24
N LEU A 513 -0.39 -10.93 -19.64
CA LEU A 513 0.88 -11.02 -20.37
C LEU A 513 0.86 -12.19 -21.37
N LEU A 514 0.27 -13.32 -21.00
CA LEU A 514 0.17 -14.49 -21.87
C LEU A 514 -0.71 -14.23 -23.10
N THR A 515 -1.72 -13.37 -22.97
CA THR A 515 -2.64 -13.02 -24.06
C THR A 515 -2.16 -11.82 -24.88
N THR A 516 -1.00 -11.25 -24.55
CA THR A 516 -0.44 -10.11 -25.27
C THR A 516 0.25 -10.54 -26.55
N GLU A 517 -0.05 -9.86 -27.65
CA GLU A 517 0.46 -10.19 -28.99
C GLU A 517 1.32 -9.09 -29.59
N CYS A 518 1.21 -7.87 -29.10
CA CYS A 518 1.90 -6.72 -29.69
C CYS A 518 2.32 -5.74 -28.59
N LEU A 519 3.54 -5.22 -28.71
CA LEU A 519 4.04 -4.15 -27.84
C LEU A 519 4.25 -2.89 -28.68
N ILE A 520 3.80 -1.77 -28.17
CA ILE A 520 3.92 -0.47 -28.86
C ILE A 520 4.64 0.49 -27.90
N THR A 521 5.79 0.99 -28.31
CA THR A 521 6.60 1.90 -27.49
C THR A 521 7.01 3.14 -28.29
N GLU A 522 7.43 4.16 -27.56
CA GLU A 522 8.07 5.32 -28.15
C GLU A 522 9.45 4.92 -28.68
N ILE A 523 9.87 5.52 -29.77
CA ILE A 523 11.23 5.35 -30.27
C ILE A 523 12.17 6.12 -29.33
N PRO A 524 13.20 5.48 -28.76
CA PRO A 524 14.11 6.19 -27.85
C PRO A 524 14.78 7.38 -28.55
N GLU A 525 14.80 8.53 -27.91
CA GLU A 525 15.49 9.71 -28.43
C GLU A 525 16.99 9.51 -28.22
N LYS A 526 17.77 9.79 -29.29
CA LYS A 526 19.23 9.82 -29.17
C LYS A 526 19.60 11.11 -28.44
N GLU A 527 20.38 11.00 -27.40
CA GLU A 527 20.93 12.18 -26.75
C GLU A 527 21.74 12.97 -27.79
N PRO A 528 21.54 14.29 -27.87
CA PRO A 528 22.37 15.09 -28.77
C PRO A 528 23.82 14.96 -28.33
N PRO A 529 24.76 14.89 -29.27
CA PRO A 529 26.17 14.80 -28.90
C PRO A 529 26.54 16.01 -28.04
N ALA A 530 27.33 15.77 -26.99
CA ALA A 530 27.81 16.82 -26.12
C ALA A 530 28.51 17.87 -26.99
N PRO A 531 28.24 19.16 -26.77
CA PRO A 531 28.92 20.19 -27.56
C PRO A 531 30.44 20.01 -27.44
N ALA A 532 31.09 19.93 -28.58
CA ALA A 532 32.55 19.84 -28.62
C ALA A 532 33.11 21.04 -27.87
N GLY A 533 33.84 20.77 -26.81
CA GLY A 533 34.46 21.83 -26.03
C GLY A 533 35.30 22.69 -26.95
N GLY A 534 34.93 23.95 -27.06
CA GLY A 534 35.72 24.93 -27.80
C GLY A 534 37.07 25.05 -27.13
N GLY A 535 38.10 24.58 -27.80
CA GLY A 535 39.46 24.80 -27.34
C GLY A 535 39.75 26.28 -27.34
N HIS A 536 39.93 26.84 -26.17
CA HIS A 536 40.51 28.18 -26.07
C HIS A 536 42.01 28.06 -26.34
N ASP A 537 42.38 28.44 -27.55
CA ASP A 537 43.77 28.62 -27.90
C ASP A 537 44.24 29.93 -27.27
N HIS A 538 44.94 29.82 -26.17
CA HIS A 538 45.66 30.97 -25.61
C HIS A 538 46.95 31.12 -26.37
N GLY A 539 46.88 31.87 -27.47
CA GLY A 539 48.10 32.34 -28.10
C GLY A 539 48.79 33.36 -27.20
N MET A 540 49.96 33.03 -26.78
CA MET A 540 50.85 33.97 -26.11
C MET A 540 51.40 34.97 -27.13
N MET A 541 51.31 36.25 -26.81
CA MET A 541 52.31 37.28 -27.16
C MET A 541 52.35 38.28 -26.04
#